data_9f380ae01e628fe74357b54582cbe691
#
_entry.id   9f380ae01e628fe74357b54582cbe691
#
_cell.length_a   1.000
_cell.length_b   1.000
_cell.length_c   1.000
_cell.angle_alpha   90.00
_cell.angle_beta   90.00
_cell.angle_gamma   90.00
#
_symmetry.space_group_name_H-M   'P 1'
#
loop_
_entity.id
_entity.type
_entity.pdbx_description
1 polymer ?
#
loop_
_entity_poly.entity_id
_entity_poly.type
_entity_poly.pdbx_seq_one_letter_code
_entity_poly.pdbx_strand_id
1 'polypeptide(L)'
;LFPKDWKKRSYLSLGGISSAALMAFLSERPQITSVFLCLDNDQAGNEACEKLAGEISEGYSVIRLKPSKKDWNEILCDKNADRKKAIAETITIKVPESEEMVPMLCYEDIEQTSVEWLWFPYIPFGKLTIIQGNPGEGKTYFAMMLTAACTNRKLFPNMEDIEPFNVIYQTAEDGMGDTIKPRLIEAGADLSRVMVIDDTEEALTLSDDRIEKAVRQNRVRLVIIDPVQAFIGTDVD
;
A
#
# COMPACT_ATOMS: atom_id res chain seq x y z
N LEU A 1 19.97 -42.72 7.21
CA LEU A 1 19.15 -41.68 7.86
C LEU A 1 19.64 -40.26 7.60
N PHE A 2 20.78 -40.08 6.94
CA PHE A 2 21.27 -38.74 6.65
C PHE A 2 20.77 -38.32 5.25
N PRO A 3 19.94 -37.26 5.14
CA PRO A 3 19.57 -36.70 3.85
C PRO A 3 20.82 -36.22 3.11
N LYS A 4 20.77 -36.10 1.78
CA LYS A 4 21.90 -35.69 0.94
C LYS A 4 22.51 -34.32 1.38
N ASP A 5 21.72 -33.49 2.05
CA ASP A 5 22.04 -32.16 2.55
C ASP A 5 22.35 -32.09 4.05
N TRP A 6 22.60 -33.24 4.70
CA TRP A 6 22.80 -33.28 6.15
C TRP A 6 23.92 -32.35 6.64
N LYS A 7 24.96 -32.11 5.85
CA LYS A 7 26.05 -31.18 6.18
C LYS A 7 25.62 -29.70 6.23
N LYS A 8 24.46 -29.39 5.67
CA LYS A 8 23.87 -28.04 5.68
C LYS A 8 22.93 -27.84 6.86
N ARG A 9 22.70 -28.84 7.69
CA ARG A 9 21.80 -28.84 8.83
C ARG A 9 22.57 -28.82 10.14
N SER A 10 22.02 -28.16 11.13
CA SER A 10 22.49 -28.26 12.51
C SER A 10 21.70 -29.31 13.27
N TYR A 11 22.36 -30.05 14.16
CA TYR A 11 21.75 -31.08 14.97
C TYR A 11 21.97 -30.77 16.42
N LEU A 12 20.91 -30.78 17.22
CA LEU A 12 20.95 -30.49 18.64
C LEU A 12 20.30 -31.66 19.40
N SER A 13 21.02 -32.22 20.36
CA SER A 13 20.47 -33.15 21.35
C SER A 13 20.11 -32.37 22.60
N LEU A 14 18.86 -32.49 23.05
CA LEU A 14 18.39 -31.74 24.22
C LEU A 14 18.76 -32.42 25.55
N GLY A 15 19.13 -33.71 25.54
CA GLY A 15 19.42 -34.46 26.75
C GLY A 15 18.27 -34.58 27.73
N GLY A 16 17.06 -34.19 27.31
CA GLY A 16 15.79 -34.13 28.04
C GLY A 16 14.75 -33.28 27.32
N ILE A 17 13.72 -32.82 28.03
CA ILE A 17 12.59 -32.05 27.47
C ILE A 17 12.71 -30.53 27.73
N SER A 18 13.86 -30.05 28.17
CA SER A 18 14.05 -28.61 28.43
C SER A 18 14.31 -27.84 27.13
N SER A 19 13.59 -26.76 26.93
CA SER A 19 13.75 -25.85 25.78
C SER A 19 14.98 -24.96 25.88
N ALA A 20 15.56 -24.80 27.06
CA ALA A 20 16.63 -23.81 27.29
C ALA A 20 17.81 -23.93 26.33
N ALA A 21 18.28 -25.16 26.09
CA ALA A 21 19.38 -25.41 25.15
C ALA A 21 18.98 -25.09 23.69
N LEU A 22 17.75 -25.38 23.31
CA LEU A 22 17.23 -25.04 21.98
C LEU A 22 17.13 -23.52 21.80
N MET A 23 16.59 -22.79 22.77
CA MET A 23 16.46 -21.34 22.71
C MET A 23 17.81 -20.64 22.63
N ALA A 24 18.77 -21.05 23.47
CA ALA A 24 20.14 -20.54 23.41
C ALA A 24 20.80 -20.83 22.05
N PHE A 25 20.58 -22.02 21.51
CA PHE A 25 21.12 -22.40 20.19
C PHE A 25 20.53 -21.56 19.05
N LEU A 26 19.23 -21.29 19.08
CA LEU A 26 18.55 -20.49 18.06
C LEU A 26 18.92 -19.01 18.15
N SER A 27 19.07 -18.46 19.36
CA SER A 27 19.45 -17.04 19.54
C SER A 27 20.82 -16.71 18.98
N GLU A 28 21.76 -17.66 19.00
CA GLU A 28 23.08 -17.49 18.40
C GLU A 28 23.12 -17.69 16.87
N ARG A 29 22.04 -18.16 16.26
CA ARG A 29 21.99 -18.56 14.85
C ARG A 29 20.75 -18.04 14.13
N PRO A 30 20.67 -16.71 13.89
CA PRO A 30 19.49 -16.07 13.29
C PRO A 30 19.20 -16.52 11.85
N GLN A 31 20.17 -17.18 11.19
CA GLN A 31 19.99 -17.75 9.85
C GLN A 31 19.13 -19.04 9.83
N ILE A 32 18.83 -19.64 10.99
CA ILE A 32 17.94 -20.78 11.08
C ILE A 32 16.48 -20.28 10.97
N THR A 33 15.73 -20.84 10.04
CA THR A 33 14.31 -20.48 9.83
C THR A 33 13.37 -21.68 10.05
N SER A 34 13.91 -22.89 10.19
CA SER A 34 13.10 -24.10 10.32
C SER A 34 13.67 -25.02 11.40
N VAL A 35 12.80 -25.50 12.28
CA VAL A 35 13.12 -26.42 13.36
C VAL A 35 12.39 -27.74 13.15
N PHE A 36 13.13 -28.86 13.10
CA PHE A 36 12.56 -30.18 13.01
C PHE A 36 12.61 -30.86 14.37
N LEU A 37 11.46 -31.15 14.96
CA LEU A 37 11.34 -31.85 16.23
C LEU A 37 11.26 -33.37 15.96
N CYS A 38 12.31 -34.09 16.35
CA CYS A 38 12.46 -35.53 16.13
C CYS A 38 12.42 -36.28 17.48
N LEU A 39 11.37 -36.07 18.27
CA LEU A 39 11.18 -36.77 19.55
C LEU A 39 10.45 -38.11 19.36
N ASP A 40 10.45 -38.93 20.42
CA ASP A 40 9.87 -40.26 20.39
C ASP A 40 8.37 -40.27 20.07
N ASN A 41 7.85 -41.36 19.54
CA ASN A 41 6.45 -41.49 19.17
C ASN A 41 5.68 -42.19 20.32
N ASP A 42 5.77 -41.59 21.50
CA ASP A 42 4.99 -41.96 22.70
C ASP A 42 4.32 -40.72 23.30
N GLN A 43 3.59 -40.90 24.38
CA GLN A 43 2.84 -39.81 25.00
C GLN A 43 3.78 -38.67 25.45
N ALA A 44 4.89 -39.01 26.11
CA ALA A 44 5.85 -38.02 26.60
C ALA A 44 6.52 -37.22 25.46
N GLY A 45 6.90 -37.89 24.36
CA GLY A 45 7.43 -37.24 23.17
C GLY A 45 6.40 -36.35 22.43
N ASN A 46 5.13 -36.77 22.44
CA ASN A 46 4.04 -35.95 21.87
C ASN A 46 3.85 -34.66 22.66
N GLU A 47 3.69 -34.76 23.99
CA GLU A 47 3.53 -33.60 24.88
C GLU A 47 4.75 -32.66 24.84
N ALA A 48 5.95 -33.22 24.80
CA ALA A 48 7.19 -32.43 24.67
C ALA A 48 7.28 -31.67 23.34
N CYS A 49 6.81 -32.27 22.22
CA CYS A 49 6.76 -31.59 20.93
C CYS A 49 5.82 -30.39 20.97
N GLU A 50 4.62 -30.53 21.53
CA GLU A 50 3.63 -29.44 21.65
C GLU A 50 4.17 -28.30 22.51
N LYS A 51 4.75 -28.64 23.66
CA LYS A 51 5.38 -27.68 24.56
C LYS A 51 6.50 -26.91 23.86
N LEU A 52 7.47 -27.61 23.23
CA LEU A 52 8.58 -26.97 22.55
C LEU A 52 8.14 -26.09 21.39
N ALA A 53 7.14 -26.53 20.62
CA ALA A 53 6.58 -25.74 19.54
C ALA A 53 5.90 -24.45 20.02
N GLY A 54 5.24 -24.51 21.20
CA GLY A 54 4.64 -23.33 21.82
C GLY A 54 5.67 -22.32 22.36
N GLU A 55 6.84 -22.81 22.79
CA GLU A 55 7.93 -21.97 23.33
C GLU A 55 8.83 -21.37 22.23
N ILE A 56 8.88 -21.98 21.03
CA ILE A 56 9.62 -21.42 19.88
C ILE A 56 8.93 -20.17 19.35
N SER A 57 9.66 -19.07 19.16
CA SER A 57 9.14 -17.80 18.67
C SER A 57 8.47 -17.92 17.28
N GLU A 58 7.64 -16.96 16.93
CA GLU A 58 6.81 -17.00 15.71
C GLU A 58 7.60 -16.95 14.40
N GLY A 59 8.84 -16.49 14.43
CA GLY A 59 9.72 -16.42 13.26
C GLY A 59 10.22 -17.76 12.71
N TYR A 60 9.86 -18.91 13.32
CA TYR A 60 10.35 -20.22 12.90
C TYR A 60 9.24 -21.12 12.36
N SER A 61 9.56 -21.84 11.28
CA SER A 61 8.76 -22.99 10.85
C SER A 61 9.06 -24.18 11.76
N VAL A 62 8.08 -24.75 12.40
CA VAL A 62 8.23 -25.89 13.31
C VAL A 62 7.58 -27.11 12.71
N ILE A 63 8.37 -28.13 12.44
CA ILE A 63 7.94 -29.36 11.79
C ILE A 63 8.26 -30.53 12.69
N ARG A 64 7.29 -31.36 12.97
CA ARG A 64 7.50 -32.62 13.69
C ARG A 64 7.71 -33.78 12.72
N LEU A 65 8.74 -34.57 12.98
CA LEU A 65 8.97 -35.86 12.32
C LEU A 65 8.71 -36.98 13.33
N LYS A 66 7.65 -37.78 13.08
CA LYS A 66 7.34 -38.94 13.91
C LYS A 66 8.05 -40.19 13.40
N PRO A 67 8.80 -40.94 14.25
CA PRO A 67 9.35 -42.21 13.87
C PRO A 67 8.24 -43.26 13.61
N SER A 68 8.50 -44.19 12.70
CA SER A 68 7.57 -45.30 12.37
C SER A 68 7.47 -46.39 13.43
N LYS A 69 8.34 -46.32 14.42
CA LYS A 69 8.32 -47.16 15.63
C LYS A 69 8.20 -46.26 16.87
N LYS A 70 8.35 -46.81 18.06
CA LYS A 70 8.28 -46.05 19.31
C LYS A 70 9.34 -44.95 19.38
N ASP A 71 10.56 -45.28 19.01
CA ASP A 71 11.68 -44.34 18.98
C ASP A 71 12.60 -44.53 17.75
N TRP A 72 13.51 -43.57 17.57
CA TRP A 72 14.46 -43.60 16.45
C TRP A 72 15.53 -44.67 16.61
N ASN A 73 15.91 -45.06 17.82
CA ASN A 73 16.89 -46.08 18.10
C ASN A 73 16.36 -47.45 17.73
N GLU A 74 15.10 -47.75 17.98
CA GLU A 74 14.44 -48.99 17.57
C GLU A 74 14.48 -49.17 16.05
N ILE A 75 14.31 -48.05 15.28
CA ILE A 75 14.42 -48.09 13.81
C ILE A 75 15.86 -48.33 13.38
N LEU A 76 16.84 -47.72 14.05
CA LEU A 76 18.25 -47.86 13.71
C LEU A 76 18.76 -49.26 14.00
N CYS A 77 18.30 -49.93 15.06
CA CYS A 77 18.71 -51.27 15.46
C CYS A 77 18.02 -52.37 14.64
N ASP A 78 16.91 -52.05 13.97
CA ASP A 78 16.22 -53.03 13.10
C ASP A 78 16.94 -53.20 11.78
N LYS A 79 17.58 -54.36 11.60
CA LYS A 79 18.33 -54.72 10.39
C LYS A 79 17.44 -54.83 9.13
N ASN A 80 16.13 -55.03 9.29
CA ASN A 80 15.16 -55.16 8.24
C ASN A 80 14.35 -53.90 8.00
N ALA A 81 14.58 -52.82 8.75
CA ALA A 81 13.84 -51.58 8.61
C ALA A 81 14.14 -50.91 7.26
N ASP A 82 13.08 -50.63 6.50
CA ASP A 82 13.20 -49.77 5.32
C ASP A 82 13.43 -48.30 5.79
N ARG A 83 14.65 -47.85 5.64
CA ARG A 83 15.06 -46.49 6.06
C ARG A 83 14.29 -45.39 5.34
N LYS A 84 13.69 -45.68 4.18
CA LYS A 84 12.83 -44.75 3.46
C LYS A 84 11.45 -44.56 4.14
N LYS A 85 11.06 -45.54 4.97
CA LYS A 85 9.81 -45.52 5.76
C LYS A 85 10.07 -45.28 7.24
N ALA A 86 11.23 -44.73 7.60
CA ALA A 86 11.60 -44.45 8.97
C ALA A 86 10.70 -43.34 9.61
N ILE A 87 10.22 -42.44 8.82
CA ILE A 87 9.29 -41.39 9.23
C ILE A 87 7.88 -41.86 8.92
N ALA A 88 7.06 -42.07 9.96
CA ALA A 88 5.66 -42.43 9.81
C ALA A 88 4.81 -41.25 9.35
N GLU A 89 5.09 -40.08 9.91
CA GLU A 89 4.31 -38.87 9.68
C GLU A 89 5.18 -37.59 9.79
N THR A 90 4.89 -36.62 8.94
CA THR A 90 5.46 -35.28 9.01
C THR A 90 4.34 -34.30 9.28
N ILE A 91 4.37 -33.63 10.42
CA ILE A 91 3.34 -32.69 10.85
C ILE A 91 3.95 -31.30 10.91
N THR A 92 3.43 -30.37 10.14
CA THR A 92 3.75 -28.94 10.30
C THR A 92 2.95 -28.38 11.45
N ILE A 93 3.60 -28.01 12.55
CA ILE A 93 2.95 -27.46 13.75
C ILE A 93 2.80 -25.95 13.62
N LYS A 94 3.83 -25.29 13.09
CA LYS A 94 3.88 -23.84 13.00
C LYS A 94 4.52 -23.44 11.67
N VAL A 95 3.88 -22.51 10.99
CA VAL A 95 4.45 -21.80 9.84
C VAL A 95 4.58 -20.35 10.27
N PRO A 96 5.76 -19.71 10.13
CA PRO A 96 5.84 -18.28 10.36
C PRO A 96 4.79 -17.59 9.49
N GLU A 97 4.09 -16.61 10.05
CA GLU A 97 3.35 -15.67 9.21
C GLU A 97 4.35 -15.12 8.21
N SER A 98 4.11 -15.35 6.93
CA SER A 98 4.91 -14.73 5.89
C SER A 98 4.74 -13.23 6.09
N GLU A 99 5.79 -12.51 6.44
CA GLU A 99 5.78 -11.06 6.26
C GLU A 99 5.27 -10.84 4.85
N GLU A 100 4.12 -10.18 4.71
CA GLU A 100 3.60 -9.80 3.40
C GLU A 100 4.72 -9.04 2.71
N MET A 101 5.26 -9.65 1.66
CA MET A 101 6.31 -9.00 0.88
C MET A 101 5.74 -7.72 0.30
N VAL A 102 6.20 -6.58 0.80
CA VAL A 102 5.86 -5.29 0.21
C VAL A 102 6.37 -5.30 -1.24
N PRO A 103 5.48 -5.16 -2.23
CA PRO A 103 5.89 -5.15 -3.62
C PRO A 103 6.78 -3.92 -3.86
N MET A 104 8.00 -4.15 -4.31
CA MET A 104 8.97 -3.11 -4.64
C MET A 104 9.21 -3.09 -6.14
N LEU A 105 9.29 -1.89 -6.72
CA LEU A 105 9.70 -1.68 -8.11
C LEU A 105 11.06 -0.99 -8.14
N CYS A 106 11.93 -1.43 -9.04
CA CYS A 106 13.17 -0.73 -9.30
C CYS A 106 12.89 0.45 -10.25
N TYR A 107 13.51 1.61 -10.01
CA TYR A 107 13.36 2.76 -10.92
C TYR A 107 13.88 2.50 -12.32
N GLU A 108 14.80 1.56 -12.51
CA GLU A 108 15.29 1.11 -13.82
C GLU A 108 14.19 0.47 -14.67
N ASP A 109 13.21 -0.19 -14.01
CA ASP A 109 12.07 -0.87 -14.66
C ASP A 109 10.90 0.08 -14.95
N ILE A 110 10.97 1.35 -14.47
CA ILE A 110 9.91 2.34 -14.66
C ILE A 110 10.14 3.10 -15.96
N GLU A 111 9.18 3.01 -16.87
CA GLU A 111 9.19 3.74 -18.11
C GLU A 111 9.12 5.25 -17.88
N GLN A 112 10.05 6.00 -18.45
CA GLN A 112 10.05 7.46 -18.35
C GLN A 112 8.94 8.04 -19.23
N THR A 113 8.04 8.83 -18.63
CA THR A 113 6.96 9.54 -19.31
C THR A 113 7.19 11.05 -19.27
N SER A 114 6.78 11.75 -20.35
CA SER A 114 6.79 13.21 -20.39
C SER A 114 5.58 13.79 -19.65
N VAL A 115 5.76 14.96 -19.03
CA VAL A 115 4.67 15.72 -18.41
C VAL A 115 4.12 16.72 -19.41
N GLU A 116 2.79 16.70 -19.64
CA GLU A 116 2.10 17.75 -20.36
C GLU A 116 1.78 18.91 -19.41
N TRP A 117 1.92 20.14 -19.89
CA TRP A 117 1.76 21.34 -19.08
C TRP A 117 0.59 22.19 -19.57
N LEU A 118 -0.25 22.62 -18.63
CA LEU A 118 -1.18 23.71 -18.86
C LEU A 118 -0.43 25.06 -18.87
N TRP A 119 0.50 25.23 -17.94
CA TRP A 119 1.37 26.40 -17.84
C TRP A 119 2.74 26.00 -17.27
N PHE A 120 3.73 25.91 -18.13
CA PHE A 120 5.09 25.52 -17.70
C PHE A 120 5.80 26.66 -16.95
N PRO A 121 6.51 26.38 -15.86
CA PRO A 121 6.65 25.09 -15.14
C PRO A 121 5.70 24.96 -13.94
N TYR A 122 4.56 25.65 -13.91
CA TYR A 122 3.74 25.86 -12.72
C TYR A 122 2.55 24.90 -12.61
N ILE A 123 1.86 24.65 -13.71
CA ILE A 123 0.61 23.86 -13.70
C ILE A 123 0.68 22.73 -14.72
N PRO A 124 0.98 21.49 -14.31
CA PRO A 124 0.94 20.33 -15.20
C PRO A 124 -0.49 19.78 -15.37
N PHE A 125 -0.79 19.17 -16.52
CA PHE A 125 -2.00 18.38 -16.67
C PHE A 125 -1.91 17.06 -15.90
N GLY A 126 -3.06 16.56 -15.44
CA GLY A 126 -3.17 15.28 -14.74
C GLY A 126 -2.47 15.24 -13.37
N LYS A 127 -2.16 16.38 -12.78
CA LYS A 127 -1.55 16.53 -11.46
C LYS A 127 -2.33 17.53 -10.63
N LEU A 128 -2.18 17.43 -9.30
CA LEU A 128 -2.68 18.42 -8.36
C LEU A 128 -1.69 19.58 -8.25
N THR A 129 -2.21 20.82 -8.34
CA THR A 129 -1.45 22.04 -8.04
C THR A 129 -2.14 22.77 -6.88
N ILE A 130 -1.38 23.11 -5.85
CA ILE A 130 -1.88 23.86 -4.69
C ILE A 130 -1.34 25.30 -4.75
N ILE A 131 -2.24 26.28 -4.68
CA ILE A 131 -1.91 27.70 -4.59
C ILE A 131 -2.17 28.15 -3.16
N GLN A 132 -1.13 28.57 -2.48
CA GLN A 132 -1.18 29.03 -1.09
C GLN A 132 -0.74 30.49 -0.98
N GLY A 133 -1.32 31.21 -0.05
CA GLY A 133 -0.95 32.59 0.31
C GLY A 133 -1.90 33.14 1.37
N ASN A 134 -1.56 34.31 1.94
CA ASN A 134 -2.37 34.97 2.96
C ASN A 134 -3.68 35.51 2.37
N PRO A 135 -4.70 35.80 3.20
CA PRO A 135 -5.89 36.50 2.75
C PRO A 135 -5.54 37.83 2.06
N GLY A 136 -6.21 38.15 0.96
CA GLY A 136 -5.99 39.36 0.19
C GLY A 136 -4.82 39.34 -0.80
N GLU A 137 -4.04 38.25 -0.89
CA GLU A 137 -2.90 38.14 -1.83
C GLU A 137 -3.31 37.78 -3.27
N GLY A 138 -4.61 37.78 -3.58
CA GLY A 138 -5.09 37.62 -4.95
C GLY A 138 -5.23 36.20 -5.45
N LYS A 139 -5.29 35.17 -4.58
CA LYS A 139 -5.46 33.76 -4.97
C LYS A 139 -6.70 33.53 -5.85
N THR A 140 -7.86 34.00 -5.38
CA THR A 140 -9.14 33.91 -6.11
C THR A 140 -9.08 34.68 -7.44
N TYR A 141 -8.45 35.88 -7.44
CA TYR A 141 -8.24 36.64 -8.67
C TYR A 141 -7.39 35.86 -9.68
N PHE A 142 -6.29 35.27 -9.23
CA PHE A 142 -5.44 34.41 -10.06
C PHE A 142 -6.23 33.22 -10.63
N ALA A 143 -7.06 32.54 -9.81
CA ALA A 143 -7.89 31.41 -10.24
C ALA A 143 -8.89 31.83 -11.33
N MET A 144 -9.47 33.01 -11.23
CA MET A 144 -10.38 33.57 -12.24
C MET A 144 -9.65 33.94 -13.53
N MET A 145 -8.46 34.54 -13.43
CA MET A 145 -7.62 34.81 -14.60
C MET A 145 -7.16 33.53 -15.30
N LEU A 146 -6.84 32.47 -14.53
CA LEU A 146 -6.53 31.16 -15.09
C LEU A 146 -7.74 30.57 -15.81
N THR A 147 -8.95 30.70 -15.25
CA THR A 147 -10.19 30.29 -15.89
C THR A 147 -10.41 31.03 -17.22
N ALA A 148 -10.17 32.34 -17.26
CA ALA A 148 -10.24 33.15 -18.49
C ALA A 148 -9.21 32.70 -19.51
N ALA A 149 -7.99 32.38 -19.10
CA ALA A 149 -6.95 31.88 -19.98
C ALA A 149 -7.38 30.55 -20.66
N CYS A 150 -7.94 29.62 -19.87
CA CYS A 150 -8.39 28.33 -20.36
C CYS A 150 -9.64 28.37 -21.22
N THR A 151 -10.58 29.29 -20.94
CA THR A 151 -11.88 29.34 -21.61
C THR A 151 -11.93 30.29 -22.80
N ASN A 152 -11.12 31.36 -22.79
CA ASN A 152 -11.15 32.44 -23.78
C ASN A 152 -9.77 32.93 -24.24
N ARG A 153 -8.74 32.09 -24.11
CA ARG A 153 -7.36 32.39 -24.60
C ARG A 153 -6.79 33.69 -24.03
N LYS A 154 -7.13 34.08 -22.80
CA LYS A 154 -6.52 35.19 -22.09
C LYS A 154 -5.20 34.76 -21.43
N LEU A 155 -4.27 34.32 -22.27
CA LEU A 155 -3.08 33.58 -21.87
C LEU A 155 -2.14 34.40 -20.94
N PHE A 156 -1.56 33.71 -19.95
CA PHE A 156 -0.45 34.26 -19.16
C PHE A 156 0.86 34.31 -19.97
N PRO A 157 1.82 35.15 -19.57
CA PRO A 157 3.15 35.10 -20.14
C PRO A 157 3.73 33.68 -20.08
N ASN A 158 4.31 33.21 -21.16
CA ASN A 158 4.89 31.86 -21.32
C ASN A 158 3.88 30.70 -21.20
N MET A 159 2.60 30.97 -21.26
CA MET A 159 1.59 29.92 -21.40
C MET A 159 1.51 29.51 -22.87
N GLU A 160 1.48 28.21 -23.14
CA GLU A 160 1.29 27.72 -24.50
C GLU A 160 -0.09 28.09 -25.03
N ASP A 161 -0.20 28.35 -26.34
CA ASP A 161 -1.48 28.60 -26.98
C ASP A 161 -2.28 27.30 -27.12
N ILE A 162 -3.26 27.12 -26.29
CA ILE A 162 -4.12 25.95 -26.21
C ILE A 162 -5.55 26.28 -26.67
N GLU A 163 -6.22 25.32 -27.31
CA GLU A 163 -7.64 25.50 -27.65
C GLU A 163 -8.48 25.62 -26.39
N PRO A 164 -9.46 26.56 -26.38
CA PRO A 164 -10.35 26.74 -25.24
C PRO A 164 -11.09 25.47 -24.85
N PHE A 165 -11.18 25.23 -23.54
CA PHE A 165 -11.81 24.04 -22.99
C PHE A 165 -12.67 24.35 -21.77
N ASN A 166 -13.48 23.38 -21.32
CA ASN A 166 -14.39 23.53 -20.20
C ASN A 166 -13.64 23.44 -18.85
N VAL A 167 -14.03 24.31 -17.93
CA VAL A 167 -13.47 24.45 -16.57
C VAL A 167 -14.59 24.29 -15.57
N ILE A 168 -14.38 23.53 -14.50
CA ILE A 168 -15.20 23.59 -13.29
C ILE A 168 -14.54 24.58 -12.32
N TYR A 169 -15.32 25.58 -11.89
CA TYR A 169 -14.93 26.50 -10.83
C TYR A 169 -15.86 26.28 -9.63
N GLN A 170 -15.37 25.59 -8.61
CA GLN A 170 -16.12 25.26 -7.41
C GLN A 170 -15.72 26.17 -6.26
N THR A 171 -16.69 26.81 -5.63
CA THR A 171 -16.49 27.70 -4.47
C THR A 171 -17.56 27.44 -3.42
N ALA A 172 -17.20 27.68 -2.15
CA ALA A 172 -18.11 27.57 -1.01
C ALA A 172 -18.23 28.87 -0.21
N GLU A 173 -17.35 29.86 -0.45
CA GLU A 173 -17.31 31.09 0.34
C GLU A 173 -18.08 32.23 -0.31
N ASP A 174 -18.01 32.35 -1.63
CA ASP A 174 -18.56 33.47 -2.38
C ASP A 174 -19.85 33.09 -3.14
N GLY A 175 -20.81 33.98 -3.20
CA GLY A 175 -22.04 33.78 -3.95
C GLY A 175 -21.80 33.67 -5.47
N MET A 176 -22.35 32.63 -6.08
CA MET A 176 -22.14 32.33 -7.50
C MET A 176 -22.65 33.44 -8.43
N GLY A 177 -23.81 34.04 -8.10
CA GLY A 177 -24.47 35.02 -8.96
C GLY A 177 -24.02 36.45 -8.79
N ASP A 178 -23.70 36.82 -7.58
CA ASP A 178 -23.41 38.21 -7.16
C ASP A 178 -21.91 38.51 -7.05
N THR A 179 -21.09 37.52 -6.85
CA THR A 179 -19.65 37.67 -6.65
C THR A 179 -18.82 36.97 -7.73
N ILE A 180 -18.97 35.65 -7.89
CA ILE A 180 -18.13 34.86 -8.79
C ILE A 180 -18.39 35.19 -10.25
N LYS A 181 -19.66 35.16 -10.69
CA LYS A 181 -20.02 35.42 -12.08
C LYS A 181 -19.56 36.80 -12.56
N PRO A 182 -19.78 37.92 -11.82
CA PRO A 182 -19.26 39.22 -12.22
C PRO A 182 -17.74 39.28 -12.36
N ARG A 183 -17.00 38.66 -11.42
CA ARG A 183 -15.53 38.59 -11.46
C ARG A 183 -15.00 37.77 -12.63
N LEU A 184 -15.67 36.66 -12.98
CA LEU A 184 -15.32 35.87 -14.17
C LEU A 184 -15.54 36.67 -15.46
N ILE A 185 -16.62 37.49 -15.54
CA ILE A 185 -16.86 38.39 -16.65
C ILE A 185 -15.74 39.42 -16.74
N GLU A 186 -15.37 40.05 -15.61
CA GLU A 186 -14.30 41.06 -15.54
C GLU A 186 -12.94 40.45 -15.95
N ALA A 187 -12.64 39.23 -15.52
CA ALA A 187 -11.46 38.49 -15.97
C ALA A 187 -11.47 38.15 -17.44
N GLY A 188 -12.64 38.22 -18.11
CA GLY A 188 -12.82 37.92 -19.52
C GLY A 188 -12.97 36.42 -19.84
N ALA A 189 -13.49 35.64 -18.91
CA ALA A 189 -13.79 34.23 -19.13
C ALA A 189 -14.98 34.03 -20.09
N ASP A 190 -14.94 32.94 -20.87
CA ASP A 190 -16.12 32.50 -21.63
C ASP A 190 -17.02 31.67 -20.71
N LEU A 191 -18.08 32.30 -20.20
CA LEU A 191 -18.99 31.68 -19.24
C LEU A 191 -19.73 30.43 -19.80
N SER A 192 -19.78 30.24 -21.11
CA SER A 192 -20.36 29.02 -21.68
C SER A 192 -19.50 27.77 -21.45
N ARG A 193 -18.24 27.99 -21.03
CA ARG A 193 -17.25 26.96 -20.73
C ARG A 193 -16.92 26.86 -19.25
N VAL A 194 -17.50 27.71 -18.40
CA VAL A 194 -17.32 27.65 -16.94
C VAL A 194 -18.53 27.01 -16.31
N MET A 195 -18.29 25.96 -15.56
CA MET A 195 -19.33 25.14 -14.93
C MET A 195 -19.08 25.10 -13.42
N VAL A 196 -20.11 24.77 -12.67
CA VAL A 196 -20.07 24.48 -11.23
C VAL A 196 -20.90 23.22 -10.99
N ILE A 197 -20.51 22.41 -10.03
CA ILE A 197 -21.31 21.27 -9.58
C ILE A 197 -22.34 21.81 -8.60
N ASP A 198 -23.62 21.49 -8.82
CA ASP A 198 -24.68 21.88 -7.88
C ASP A 198 -24.55 21.05 -6.60
N ASP A 199 -24.26 21.71 -5.51
CA ASP A 199 -24.11 21.15 -4.17
C ASP A 199 -25.12 21.71 -3.15
N THR A 200 -26.21 22.30 -3.64
CA THR A 200 -27.26 22.91 -2.82
C THR A 200 -28.05 21.88 -2.01
N GLU A 201 -28.27 20.69 -2.54
CA GLU A 201 -28.99 19.61 -1.86
C GLU A 201 -28.05 18.72 -1.02
N GLU A 202 -26.84 18.51 -1.51
CA GLU A 202 -25.84 17.65 -0.88
C GLU A 202 -24.46 18.27 -1.02
N ALA A 203 -23.80 18.56 0.13
CA ALA A 203 -22.49 19.15 0.15
C ALA A 203 -21.46 18.32 -0.64
N LEU A 204 -20.65 19.00 -1.44
CA LEU A 204 -19.60 18.36 -2.22
C LEU A 204 -18.35 18.18 -1.39
N THR A 205 -17.69 17.01 -1.50
CA THR A 205 -16.38 16.74 -0.91
C THR A 205 -15.37 16.33 -1.99
N LEU A 206 -14.07 16.40 -1.68
CA LEU A 206 -13.01 16.01 -2.63
C LEU A 206 -13.05 14.53 -3.03
N SER A 207 -13.64 13.67 -2.20
CA SER A 207 -13.82 12.24 -2.47
C SER A 207 -15.12 11.90 -3.22
N ASP A 208 -15.92 12.90 -3.58
CA ASP A 208 -17.23 12.68 -4.19
C ASP A 208 -17.11 12.30 -5.67
N ASP A 209 -17.73 11.20 -6.04
CA ASP A 209 -17.80 10.69 -7.42
C ASP A 209 -18.44 11.67 -8.43
N ARG A 210 -19.24 12.63 -7.95
CA ARG A 210 -19.83 13.69 -8.79
C ARG A 210 -18.76 14.48 -9.52
N ILE A 211 -17.59 14.69 -8.91
CA ILE A 211 -16.49 15.42 -9.56
C ILE A 211 -16.00 14.65 -10.79
N GLU A 212 -15.70 13.35 -10.65
CA GLU A 212 -15.24 12.54 -11.78
C GLU A 212 -16.30 12.44 -12.88
N LYS A 213 -17.56 12.23 -12.50
CA LYS A 213 -18.69 12.16 -13.43
C LYS A 213 -18.85 13.48 -14.20
N ALA A 214 -18.82 14.62 -13.52
CA ALA A 214 -18.93 15.94 -14.13
C ALA A 214 -17.78 16.21 -15.12
N VAL A 215 -16.54 15.89 -14.73
CA VAL A 215 -15.35 16.02 -15.58
C VAL A 215 -15.51 15.21 -16.87
N ARG A 216 -15.88 13.93 -16.76
CA ARG A 216 -16.03 13.03 -17.92
C ARG A 216 -17.17 13.45 -18.85
N GLN A 217 -18.34 13.75 -18.29
CA GLN A 217 -19.55 14.10 -19.06
C GLN A 217 -19.40 15.41 -19.84
N ASN A 218 -18.72 16.38 -19.22
CA ASN A 218 -18.58 17.72 -19.79
C ASN A 218 -17.21 17.99 -20.42
N ARG A 219 -16.35 16.97 -20.55
CA ARG A 219 -14.99 17.10 -21.12
C ARG A 219 -14.19 18.23 -20.47
N VAL A 220 -14.29 18.33 -19.15
CA VAL A 220 -13.56 19.32 -18.35
C VAL A 220 -12.09 18.94 -18.30
N ARG A 221 -11.19 19.92 -18.45
CA ARG A 221 -9.74 19.70 -18.36
C ARG A 221 -9.08 20.38 -17.16
N LEU A 222 -9.79 21.29 -16.50
CA LEU A 222 -9.34 21.96 -15.29
C LEU A 222 -10.48 22.01 -14.27
N VAL A 223 -10.20 21.61 -13.04
CA VAL A 223 -11.07 21.79 -11.88
C VAL A 223 -10.38 22.73 -10.92
N ILE A 224 -11.02 23.85 -10.58
CA ILE A 224 -10.57 24.82 -9.59
C ILE A 224 -11.47 24.69 -8.37
N ILE A 225 -10.89 24.58 -7.21
CA ILE A 225 -11.60 24.49 -5.91
C ILE A 225 -11.05 25.59 -5.00
N ASP A 226 -11.89 26.53 -4.66
CA ASP A 226 -11.51 27.74 -3.91
C ASP A 226 -12.54 28.08 -2.81
N PRO A 227 -12.22 27.91 -1.53
CA PRO A 227 -10.99 27.31 -0.99
C PRO A 227 -11.12 25.78 -0.85
N VAL A 228 -10.00 25.06 -0.96
CA VAL A 228 -9.97 23.59 -0.82
C VAL A 228 -10.47 23.11 0.56
N GLN A 229 -10.25 23.90 1.61
CA GLN A 229 -10.64 23.55 2.99
C GLN A 229 -12.14 23.30 3.15
N ALA A 230 -12.97 24.01 2.36
CA ALA A 230 -14.43 23.86 2.44
C ALA A 230 -14.93 22.51 1.89
N PHE A 231 -14.09 21.82 1.14
CA PHE A 231 -14.42 20.54 0.46
C PHE A 231 -13.69 19.34 1.05
N ILE A 232 -12.90 19.53 2.12
CA ILE A 232 -12.32 18.43 2.89
C ILE A 232 -13.42 17.85 3.78
N GLY A 233 -13.78 16.59 3.58
CA GLY A 233 -14.77 15.91 4.43
C GLY A 233 -14.35 15.85 5.90
N THR A 234 -15.32 15.69 6.79
CA THR A 234 -15.11 15.63 8.25
C THR A 234 -14.41 14.35 8.73
N ASP A 235 -14.13 13.41 7.85
CA ASP A 235 -13.56 12.10 8.16
C ASP A 235 -12.02 12.05 8.07
N VAL A 236 -11.38 13.23 8.05
CA VAL A 236 -9.91 13.32 8.09
C VAL A 236 -9.51 13.71 9.51
N ASP A 237 -9.32 12.70 10.37
CA ASP A 237 -8.65 12.81 11.68
C ASP A 237 -7.12 12.84 11.50
#